data_863859835a635ab807c8ea53048ef360
#
_entry.id   863859835a635ab807c8ea53048ef360
#
_cell.length_a   1.000
_cell.length_b   1.000
_cell.length_c   1.000
_cell.angle_alpha   90.00
_cell.angle_beta   90.00
_cell.angle_gamma   90.00
#
_symmetry.space_group_name_H-M   'P 1'
#
loop_
_entity.id
_entity.type
_entity.pdbx_description
1 polymer ?
#
loop_
_entity_poly.entity_id
_entity_poly.type
_entity_poly.pdbx_seq_one_letter_code
_entity_poly.pdbx_strand_id
1 'polypeptide(L)'
;EKFFGLSFTDGTIIVSVLESIQEYYNEGKAMHHCVGQSEYFLKPHSLVFSARIDGQRIETVELSLKTFQVIQSRGLCNKNTKHHQHIINLVHKNVPLVQQRMLA
;
A
#
# COMPACT_ATOMS: atom_id res chain seq x y z
N GLU A 1 -5.87 9.25 9.15
CA GLU A 1 -5.49 10.64 9.45
C GLU A 1 -4.02 10.79 9.74
N LYS A 2 -3.49 10.00 10.69
CA LYS A 2 -2.06 10.14 11.03
C LYS A 2 -1.13 9.70 9.89
N PHE A 3 -1.65 8.95 8.93
CA PHE A 3 -0.86 8.48 7.79
C PHE A 3 -1.12 9.26 6.51
N PHE A 4 -1.99 10.26 6.55
CA PHE A 4 -2.30 11.06 5.36
C PHE A 4 -1.03 11.71 4.81
N GLY A 5 -0.88 11.65 3.49
CA GLY A 5 0.28 12.22 2.82
C GLY A 5 1.53 11.36 2.88
N LEU A 6 1.47 10.21 3.58
CA LEU A 6 2.64 9.34 3.67
C LEU A 6 2.92 8.72 2.30
N SER A 7 4.11 8.97 1.80
CA SER A 7 4.53 8.50 0.49
C SER A 7 6.05 8.35 0.51
N PHE A 8 6.56 7.39 -0.24
CA PHE A 8 8.00 7.23 -0.41
C PHE A 8 8.31 6.64 -1.77
N THR A 9 9.54 6.82 -2.21
CA THR A 9 9.93 6.44 -3.56
C THR A 9 11.41 6.06 -3.60
N ASP A 10 11.76 5.24 -4.58
CA ASP A 10 13.17 4.96 -4.90
C ASP A 10 13.63 5.72 -6.15
N GLY A 11 12.78 6.65 -6.65
CA GLY A 11 13.03 7.39 -7.89
C GLY A 11 12.23 6.85 -9.07
N THR A 12 11.75 5.62 -9.00
CA THR A 12 10.97 4.98 -10.07
C THR A 12 9.59 4.59 -9.56
N ILE A 13 9.55 3.87 -8.44
CA ILE A 13 8.29 3.41 -7.83
C ILE A 13 7.89 4.41 -6.77
N ILE A 14 6.63 4.83 -6.78
CA ILE A 14 6.05 5.68 -5.74
C ILE A 14 5.03 4.85 -4.99
N VAL A 15 5.21 4.76 -3.66
CA VAL A 15 4.31 4.02 -2.77
C VAL A 15 3.62 5.04 -1.89
N SER A 16 2.29 5.12 -1.99
CA SER A 16 1.49 6.13 -1.29
C SER A 16 0.35 5.46 -0.54
N VAL A 17 0.07 5.94 0.68
CA VAL A 17 -1.04 5.40 1.48
C VAL A 17 -2.37 5.73 0.81
N LEU A 18 -3.32 4.78 0.87
CA LEU A 18 -4.70 5.04 0.47
C LEU A 18 -5.38 5.79 1.61
N GLU A 19 -5.99 6.94 1.29
CA GLU A 19 -6.44 7.89 2.31
C GLU A 19 -7.94 7.96 2.52
N SER A 20 -8.73 7.33 1.64
CA SER A 20 -10.18 7.42 1.71
C SER A 20 -10.85 6.15 1.21
N ILE A 21 -12.12 5.99 1.59
CA ILE A 21 -12.94 4.88 1.10
C ILE A 21 -12.97 4.90 -0.42
N GLN A 22 -13.09 6.10 -1.02
CA GLN A 22 -13.12 6.24 -2.47
C GLN A 22 -11.82 5.73 -3.11
N GLU A 23 -10.67 6.03 -2.50
CA GLU A 23 -9.39 5.54 -3.02
C GLU A 23 -9.28 4.03 -2.94
N TYR A 24 -9.80 3.42 -1.85
CA TYR A 24 -9.83 1.96 -1.74
C TYR A 24 -10.67 1.34 -2.86
N TYR A 25 -11.85 1.91 -3.15
CA TYR A 25 -12.68 1.41 -4.23
C TYR A 25 -12.04 1.60 -5.60
N ASN A 26 -11.41 2.76 -5.82
CA ASN A 26 -10.73 3.04 -7.08
C ASN A 26 -9.59 2.04 -7.30
N GLU A 27 -8.84 1.75 -6.26
CA GLU A 27 -7.74 0.78 -6.34
C GLU A 27 -8.25 -0.61 -6.65
N GLY A 28 -9.26 -1.07 -5.93
CA GLY A 28 -9.84 -2.39 -6.13
C GLY A 28 -10.42 -2.55 -7.53
N LYS A 29 -11.11 -1.53 -8.02
CA LYS A 29 -11.70 -1.55 -9.35
C LYS A 29 -10.62 -1.58 -10.43
N ALA A 30 -9.59 -0.75 -10.31
CA ALA A 30 -8.53 -0.67 -11.31
C ALA A 30 -7.69 -1.94 -11.34
N MET A 31 -7.47 -2.56 -10.19
CA MET A 31 -6.59 -3.73 -10.06
C MET A 31 -7.36 -5.05 -10.12
N HIS A 32 -8.67 -5.01 -10.23
CA HIS A 32 -9.53 -6.21 -10.31
C HIS A 32 -9.31 -7.14 -9.11
N HIS A 33 -9.24 -6.56 -7.91
CA HIS A 33 -9.20 -7.35 -6.67
C HIS A 33 -10.07 -6.68 -5.61
N CYS A 34 -10.18 -7.33 -4.45
CA CYS A 34 -11.23 -7.03 -3.49
C CYS A 34 -10.86 -5.99 -2.43
N VAL A 35 -9.85 -5.18 -2.66
CA VAL A 35 -9.37 -4.24 -1.64
C VAL A 35 -10.48 -3.31 -1.12
N GLY A 36 -11.32 -2.80 -2.01
CA GLY A 36 -12.44 -1.94 -1.62
C GLY A 36 -13.62 -2.72 -1.05
N GLN A 37 -13.79 -3.96 -1.51
CA GLN A 37 -14.90 -4.81 -1.10
C GLN A 37 -14.62 -5.59 0.18
N SER A 38 -13.34 -5.78 0.50
CA SER A 38 -12.92 -6.51 1.68
C SER A 38 -12.87 -5.66 2.93
N GLU A 39 -13.31 -4.41 2.83
CA GLU A 39 -13.40 -3.50 3.97
C GLU A 39 -12.04 -3.29 4.65
N TYR A 40 -10.96 -3.22 3.86
CA TYR A 40 -9.63 -2.96 4.39
C TYR A 40 -9.57 -1.67 5.20
N PHE A 41 -10.38 -0.68 4.84
CA PHE A 41 -10.42 0.59 5.55
C PHE A 41 -10.95 0.45 6.99
N LEU A 42 -11.57 -0.68 7.32
CA LEU A 42 -12.06 -0.97 8.66
C LEU A 42 -11.06 -1.75 9.52
N LYS A 43 -9.93 -2.18 8.93
CA LYS A 43 -8.92 -2.94 9.67
C LYS A 43 -8.02 -1.97 10.44
N PRO A 44 -8.10 -1.96 11.79
CA PRO A 44 -7.38 -0.95 12.59
C PRO A 44 -5.87 -1.18 12.64
N HIS A 45 -5.41 -2.38 12.28
CA HIS A 45 -4.00 -2.75 12.40
C HIS A 45 -3.34 -2.99 11.04
N SER A 46 -3.95 -2.49 9.98
CA SER A 46 -3.40 -2.59 8.63
C SER A 46 -3.31 -1.22 7.99
N LEU A 47 -2.26 -1.01 7.22
CA LEU A 47 -2.06 0.18 6.41
C LEU A 47 -1.92 -0.27 4.97
N VAL A 48 -2.69 0.34 4.06
CA VAL A 48 -2.72 -0.07 2.67
C VAL A 48 -2.14 1.03 1.79
N PHE A 49 -1.22 0.63 0.91
CA PHE A 49 -0.56 1.53 -0.03
C PHE A 49 -0.86 1.13 -1.47
N SER A 50 -0.81 2.12 -2.36
CA SER A 50 -0.77 1.89 -3.80
C SER A 50 0.65 2.13 -4.29
N ALA A 51 1.25 1.15 -4.94
CA ALA A 51 2.57 1.26 -5.56
C ALA A 51 2.39 1.53 -7.04
N ARG A 52 2.97 2.63 -7.53
CA ARG A 52 2.77 3.10 -8.90
C ARG A 52 4.10 3.44 -9.57
N ILE A 53 4.13 3.30 -10.90
CA ILE A 53 5.23 3.75 -11.75
C ILE A 53 4.61 4.64 -12.82
N ASP A 54 5.08 5.90 -12.91
CA ASP A 54 4.55 6.89 -13.86
C ASP A 54 3.03 7.00 -13.81
N GLY A 55 2.48 6.96 -12.59
CA GLY A 55 1.04 7.07 -12.38
C GLY A 55 0.25 5.79 -12.59
N GLN A 56 0.88 4.75 -13.15
CA GLN A 56 0.21 3.46 -13.38
C GLN A 56 0.29 2.59 -12.12
N ARG A 57 -0.85 2.06 -11.68
CA ARG A 57 -0.91 1.16 -10.54
C ARG A 57 -0.20 -0.15 -10.87
N ILE A 58 0.72 -0.56 -10.00
CA ILE A 58 1.50 -1.79 -10.16
C ILE A 58 1.06 -2.84 -9.15
N GLU A 59 1.07 -2.52 -7.85
CA GLU A 59 0.63 -3.42 -6.80
C GLU A 59 -0.03 -2.64 -5.66
N THR A 60 -0.93 -3.32 -4.95
CA THR A 60 -1.53 -2.82 -3.72
C THR A 60 -0.90 -3.57 -2.56
N VAL A 61 -0.39 -2.85 -1.58
CA VAL A 61 0.40 -3.41 -0.48
C VAL A 61 -0.35 -3.25 0.84
N GLU A 62 -0.47 -4.34 1.59
CA GLU A 62 -1.00 -4.30 2.95
C GLU A 62 0.13 -4.54 3.94
N LEU A 63 0.34 -3.58 4.83
CA LEU A 63 1.37 -3.65 5.87
C LEU A 63 0.71 -3.81 7.24
N SER A 64 1.19 -4.75 8.04
CA SER A 64 0.72 -4.90 9.42
C SER A 64 1.30 -3.78 10.30
N LEU A 65 0.44 -3.10 11.04
CA LEU A 65 0.88 -2.12 12.03
C LEU A 65 1.24 -2.75 13.37
N LYS A 66 1.10 -4.07 13.50
CA LYS A 66 1.55 -4.82 14.67
C LYS A 66 2.94 -5.37 14.48
N THR A 67 3.19 -6.02 13.34
CA THR A 67 4.47 -6.69 13.07
C THR A 67 5.38 -5.90 12.18
N PHE A 68 4.85 -4.88 11.46
CA PHE A 68 5.55 -4.09 10.46
C PHE A 68 6.10 -4.95 9.32
N GLN A 69 5.39 -6.04 9.04
CA GLN A 69 5.68 -6.91 7.89
C GLN A 69 4.59 -6.72 6.85
N VAL A 70 4.97 -6.89 5.58
CA VAL A 70 3.99 -6.88 4.49
C VAL A 70 3.18 -8.16 4.59
N ILE A 71 1.85 -7.99 4.73
CA ILE A 71 0.92 -9.12 4.78
C ILE A 71 0.71 -9.66 3.38
N GLN A 72 0.51 -8.75 2.41
CA GLN A 72 0.37 -9.12 1.01
C GLN A 72 0.66 -7.92 0.13
N SER A 73 1.08 -8.18 -1.10
CA SER A 73 1.23 -7.18 -2.15
C SER A 73 0.80 -7.84 -3.45
N ARG A 74 -0.22 -7.29 -4.09
CA ARG A 74 -0.88 -7.92 -5.23
C ARG A 74 -1.04 -6.96 -6.38
N GLY A 75 -0.68 -7.42 -7.56
CA GLY A 75 -0.88 -6.68 -8.80
C GLY A 75 -2.24 -6.98 -9.41
N LEU A 76 -2.39 -6.65 -10.68
CA LEU A 76 -3.63 -6.85 -11.44
C LEU A 76 -4.09 -8.31 -11.31
N CYS A 77 -5.38 -8.49 -11.00
CA CYS A 77 -6.00 -9.80 -10.82
C CYS A 77 -5.30 -10.64 -9.75
N ASN A 78 -4.79 -9.99 -8.71
CA ASN A 78 -4.10 -10.63 -7.56
C ASN A 78 -2.81 -11.36 -7.94
N LYS A 79 -2.17 -10.98 -9.04
CA LYS A 79 -0.92 -11.61 -9.48
C LYS A 79 0.28 -10.76 -9.04
N ASN A 80 1.38 -11.44 -8.73
CA ASN A 80 2.63 -10.74 -8.47
C ASN A 80 3.19 -10.19 -9.77
N THR A 81 3.70 -8.95 -9.72
CA THR A 81 4.36 -8.34 -10.87
C THR A 81 5.86 -8.59 -10.82
N LYS A 82 6.56 -8.22 -11.89
CA LYS A 82 8.02 -8.30 -11.92
C LYS A 82 8.66 -7.35 -10.89
N HIS A 83 7.90 -6.38 -10.39
CA HIS A 83 8.37 -5.41 -9.39
C HIS A 83 8.08 -5.84 -7.96
N HIS A 84 7.46 -7.00 -7.77
CA HIS A 84 6.93 -7.45 -6.48
C HIS A 84 7.95 -7.37 -5.35
N GLN A 85 9.10 -8.01 -5.51
CA GLN A 85 10.11 -8.03 -4.45
C GLN A 85 10.68 -6.64 -4.19
N HIS A 86 10.86 -5.86 -5.24
CA HIS A 86 11.36 -4.49 -5.12
C HIS A 86 10.38 -3.60 -4.32
N ILE A 87 9.09 -3.76 -4.58
CA ILE A 87 8.05 -3.01 -3.85
C ILE A 87 8.07 -3.39 -2.37
N ILE A 88 8.12 -4.70 -2.08
CA ILE A 88 8.18 -5.18 -0.69
C ILE A 88 9.42 -4.63 0.03
N ASN A 89 10.57 -4.67 -0.63
CA ASN A 89 11.81 -4.16 -0.05
C ASN A 89 11.72 -2.66 0.22
N LEU A 90 11.11 -1.91 -0.70
CA LEU A 90 10.95 -0.47 -0.54
C LEU A 90 10.04 -0.14 0.65
N VAL A 91 8.96 -0.87 0.82
CA VAL A 91 8.07 -0.70 1.97
C VAL A 91 8.81 -1.01 3.26
N HIS A 92 9.51 -2.14 3.33
CA HIS A 92 10.26 -2.51 4.54
C HIS A 92 11.35 -1.49 4.88
N LYS A 93 12.02 -0.95 3.87
CA LYS A 93 13.05 0.08 4.08
C LYS A 93 12.47 1.33 4.72
N ASN A 94 11.20 1.63 4.44
CA ASN A 94 10.55 2.85 4.90
C ASN A 94 9.62 2.63 6.09
N VAL A 95 9.63 1.45 6.71
CA VAL A 95 8.88 1.18 7.94
C VAL A 95 9.16 2.22 9.03
N PRO A 96 10.40 2.72 9.22
CA PRO A 96 10.63 3.78 10.21
C PRO A 96 9.76 5.02 10.02
N LEU A 97 9.41 5.38 8.78
CA LEU A 97 8.51 6.50 8.51
C LEU A 97 7.10 6.21 9.01
N VAL A 98 6.65 4.96 8.85
CA VAL A 98 5.35 4.52 9.37
C VAL A 98 5.33 4.59 10.89
N GLN A 99 6.37 4.07 11.53
CA GLN A 99 6.51 4.06 12.98
C GLN A 99 6.53 5.49 13.53
N GLN A 100 7.20 6.40 12.85
CA GLN A 100 7.24 7.80 13.23
C GLN A 100 5.86 8.42 13.26
N ARG A 101 5.03 8.13 12.25
CA ARG A 101 3.66 8.62 12.19
C ARG A 101 2.81 8.07 13.32
N MET A 102 3.10 6.86 13.80
CA MET A 102 2.35 6.26 14.90
C MET A 102 2.63 6.93 16.24
N LEU A 103 3.78 7.58 16.36
CA LEU A 103 4.16 8.31 17.58
C LEU A 103 3.60 9.74 17.61
N ALA A 104 3.10 10.22 16.51
CA ALA A 104 2.61 11.60 16.40
C ALA A 104 1.25 11.79 17.08
#